data_dfc0d01450a8d6bcf836788bb06b638c
#
_entry.id   dfc0d01450a8d6bcf836788bb06b638c
#
_cell.length_a   1.000
_cell.length_b   1.000
_cell.length_c   1.000
_cell.angle_alpha   90.00
_cell.angle_beta   90.00
_cell.angle_gamma   90.00
#
_symmetry.space_group_name_H-M   'P 1'
#
loop_
_entity.id
_entity.type
_entity.pdbx_description
1 polymer ?
#
loop_
_entity_poly.entity_id
_entity_poly.type
_entity_poly.pdbx_seq_one_letter_code
_entity_poly.pdbx_strand_id
1 'polypeptide(L)'
;MTHPGPEVKMIYRGKPSEGRAKIAIINAGQVDLEFLQPIGENSSWKDYLDTEGEGVQHIAFRVEDTAKATEFFKQLGMGVVHQGRFDNDDGSYTYIDSREQLLVNVELLHDDPKK
;
A
#
# COMPACT_ATOMS: atom_id res chain seq x y z
N MET A 1 -9.42 1.57 -11.00
CA MET A 1 -8.78 2.84 -10.61
C MET A 1 -9.17 3.20 -9.19
N THR A 2 -8.25 3.72 -8.40
CA THR A 2 -8.59 4.21 -7.06
C THR A 2 -9.39 5.51 -7.15
N HIS A 3 -10.17 5.81 -6.11
CA HIS A 3 -11.02 7.00 -6.07
C HIS A 3 -10.31 8.15 -5.36
N PRO A 4 -10.56 9.40 -5.77
CA PRO A 4 -10.03 10.57 -5.08
C PRO A 4 -10.85 10.89 -3.82
N GLY A 5 -10.23 11.62 -2.93
CA GLY A 5 -10.93 12.30 -1.89
C GLY A 5 -10.94 11.64 -0.53
N PRO A 6 -11.63 12.27 0.41
CA PRO A 6 -11.59 11.86 1.80
C PRO A 6 -12.26 10.52 2.10
N GLU A 7 -13.15 10.05 1.24
CA GLU A 7 -13.79 8.74 1.43
C GLU A 7 -12.80 7.58 1.33
N VAL A 8 -11.68 7.76 0.65
CA VAL A 8 -10.62 6.74 0.56
C VAL A 8 -9.67 6.83 1.75
N LYS A 9 -9.63 7.98 2.41
CA LYS A 9 -8.87 8.21 3.65
C LYS A 9 -7.41 7.80 3.53
N MET A 10 -6.77 8.24 2.47
CA MET A 10 -5.36 7.93 2.22
C MET A 10 -4.45 8.87 2.98
N ILE A 11 -3.43 8.30 3.61
CA ILE A 11 -2.39 9.04 4.32
C ILE A 11 -1.03 8.62 3.77
N TYR A 12 -0.21 9.60 3.41
CA TYR A 12 1.15 9.37 2.94
C TYR A 12 2.11 10.22 3.76
N ARG A 13 3.10 9.56 4.37
CA ARG A 13 4.09 10.19 5.26
C ARG A 13 3.42 11.01 6.37
N GLY A 14 2.34 10.48 6.93
CA GLY A 14 1.62 11.10 8.05
C GLY A 14 0.66 12.21 7.68
N LYS A 15 0.46 12.49 6.38
CA LYS A 15 -0.42 13.57 5.91
C LYS A 15 -1.48 13.03 4.96
N PRO A 16 -2.70 13.60 4.99
CA PRO A 16 -3.70 13.25 3.99
C PRO A 16 -3.18 13.46 2.57
N SER A 17 -3.52 12.56 1.68
CA SER A 17 -3.04 12.60 0.30
C SER A 17 -4.15 12.31 -0.68
N GLU A 18 -4.06 12.92 -1.85
CA GLU A 18 -4.96 12.69 -2.98
C GLU A 18 -4.32 11.85 -4.08
N GLY A 19 -3.14 11.29 -3.82
CA GLY A 19 -2.50 10.38 -4.77
C GLY A 19 -3.38 9.18 -5.07
N ARG A 20 -3.29 8.68 -6.31
CA ARG A 20 -4.12 7.56 -6.78
C ARG A 20 -3.28 6.64 -7.63
N ALA A 21 -3.82 5.48 -7.94
CA ALA A 21 -3.20 4.56 -8.87
C ALA A 21 -4.24 3.94 -9.79
N LYS A 22 -3.86 3.78 -11.03
CA LYS A 22 -4.59 2.94 -11.97
C LYS A 22 -4.03 1.53 -11.82
N ILE A 23 -4.91 0.56 -11.55
CA ILE A 23 -4.50 -0.79 -11.18
C ILE A 23 -5.10 -1.80 -12.14
N ALA A 24 -4.25 -2.72 -12.63
CA ALA A 24 -4.69 -3.90 -13.36
C ALA A 24 -4.20 -5.13 -12.61
N ILE A 25 -5.10 -6.08 -12.34
CA ILE A 25 -4.79 -7.28 -11.58
C ILE A 25 -4.95 -8.49 -12.48
N ILE A 26 -3.93 -9.35 -12.49
CA ILE A 26 -3.94 -10.62 -13.21
C ILE A 26 -3.75 -11.74 -12.21
N ASN A 27 -4.73 -12.66 -12.15
CA ASN A 27 -4.59 -13.84 -11.29
C ASN A 27 -3.60 -14.80 -11.93
N ALA A 28 -2.55 -15.14 -11.19
CA ALA A 28 -1.47 -16.02 -11.66
C ALA A 28 -1.38 -17.29 -10.81
N GLY A 29 -2.53 -17.84 -10.40
CA GLY A 29 -2.59 -19.05 -9.59
C GLY A 29 -2.60 -18.72 -8.11
N GLN A 30 -1.49 -18.96 -7.42
CA GLN A 30 -1.40 -18.71 -5.97
C GLN A 30 -1.11 -17.27 -5.61
N VAL A 31 -0.80 -16.43 -6.59
CA VAL A 31 -0.55 -15.00 -6.38
C VAL A 31 -1.28 -14.20 -7.43
N ASP A 32 -1.55 -12.95 -7.11
CA ASP A 32 -2.03 -11.97 -8.08
C ASP A 32 -0.87 -11.06 -8.47
N LEU A 33 -0.78 -10.78 -9.77
CA LEU A 33 0.13 -9.76 -10.29
C LEU A 33 -0.65 -8.46 -10.39
N GLU A 34 -0.12 -7.41 -9.78
CA GLU A 34 -0.77 -6.11 -9.78
C GLU A 34 0.12 -5.11 -10.53
N PHE A 35 -0.43 -4.54 -11.60
CA PHE A 35 0.26 -3.51 -12.37
C PHE A 35 -0.29 -2.15 -11.96
N LEU A 36 0.58 -1.27 -11.49
CA LEU A 36 0.21 0.02 -10.94
C LEU A 36 0.75 1.15 -11.79
N GLN A 37 -0.11 2.12 -12.10
CA GLN A 37 0.31 3.39 -12.67
C GLN A 37 -0.06 4.50 -11.70
N PRO A 38 0.92 5.18 -11.09
CA PRO A 38 0.62 6.27 -10.18
C PRO A 38 -0.07 7.42 -10.89
N ILE A 39 -1.02 8.06 -10.21
CA ILE A 39 -1.73 9.25 -10.67
C ILE A 39 -1.61 10.30 -9.58
N GLY A 40 -1.04 11.47 -9.93
CA GLY A 40 -0.81 12.52 -8.95
C GLY A 40 0.41 12.24 -8.09
N GLU A 41 0.65 13.12 -7.14
CA GLU A 41 1.81 13.10 -6.27
C GLU A 41 1.46 12.53 -4.91
N ASN A 42 2.47 12.37 -4.04
CA ASN A 42 2.31 12.02 -2.63
C ASN A 42 1.73 10.64 -2.41
N SER A 43 2.40 9.64 -2.96
CA SER A 43 2.11 8.23 -2.70
C SER A 43 3.41 7.42 -2.76
N SER A 44 3.41 6.26 -2.13
CA SER A 44 4.52 5.33 -2.24
C SER A 44 4.71 4.85 -3.68
N TRP A 45 3.62 4.77 -4.43
CA TRP A 45 3.65 4.38 -5.85
C TRP A 45 4.43 5.41 -6.68
N LYS A 46 4.10 6.69 -6.52
CA LYS A 46 4.78 7.76 -7.26
C LYS A 46 6.24 7.91 -6.83
N ASP A 47 6.49 7.84 -5.53
CA ASP A 47 7.84 7.93 -5.00
C ASP A 47 8.74 6.81 -5.55
N TYR A 48 8.23 5.59 -5.57
CA TYR A 48 8.99 4.47 -6.13
C TYR A 48 9.32 4.69 -7.60
N LEU A 49 8.30 5.07 -8.39
CA LEU A 49 8.51 5.30 -9.83
C LEU A 49 9.54 6.40 -10.08
N ASP A 50 9.48 7.49 -9.32
CA ASP A 50 10.39 8.62 -9.49
C ASP A 50 11.83 8.29 -9.06
N THR A 51 12.01 7.44 -8.06
CA THR A 51 13.34 7.14 -7.52
C THR A 51 13.96 5.88 -8.11
N GLU A 52 13.16 4.86 -8.39
CA GLU A 52 13.65 3.55 -8.84
C GLU A 52 13.29 3.24 -10.29
N GLY A 53 12.32 3.94 -10.87
CA GLY A 53 11.79 3.61 -12.17
C GLY A 53 10.82 2.45 -12.11
N GLU A 54 10.63 1.76 -13.22
CA GLU A 54 9.74 0.60 -13.26
C GLU A 54 10.38 -0.60 -12.57
N GLY A 55 9.57 -1.36 -11.85
CA GLY A 55 10.05 -2.54 -11.13
C GLY A 55 9.02 -3.05 -10.13
N VAL A 56 9.44 -3.97 -9.28
CA VAL A 56 8.58 -4.52 -8.23
C VAL A 56 8.50 -3.52 -7.09
N GLN A 57 7.34 -2.89 -6.95
CA GLN A 57 7.14 -1.85 -5.93
C GLN A 57 6.77 -2.46 -4.57
N HIS A 58 5.98 -3.53 -4.56
CA HIS A 58 5.57 -4.12 -3.29
C HIS A 58 5.30 -5.61 -3.40
N ILE A 59 5.33 -6.26 -2.23
CA ILE A 59 4.81 -7.60 -2.00
C ILE A 59 3.77 -7.47 -0.89
N ALA A 60 2.58 -8.02 -1.10
CA ALA A 60 1.47 -7.85 -0.19
C ALA A 60 1.14 -9.14 0.56
N PHE A 61 0.75 -8.99 1.81
CA PHE A 61 0.31 -10.08 2.66
C PHE A 61 -1.01 -9.70 3.33
N ARG A 62 -1.96 -10.63 3.41
CA ARG A 62 -3.15 -10.41 4.21
C ARG A 62 -2.83 -10.70 5.67
N VAL A 63 -3.27 -9.80 6.56
CA VAL A 63 -3.03 -9.92 8.00
C VAL A 63 -4.34 -9.76 8.75
N GLU A 64 -4.45 -10.43 9.90
CA GLU A 64 -5.63 -10.35 10.74
C GLU A 64 -5.59 -9.14 11.67
N ASP A 65 -4.41 -8.69 12.04
CA ASP A 65 -4.21 -7.57 12.97
C ASP A 65 -3.12 -6.65 12.42
N THR A 66 -3.57 -5.57 11.78
CA THR A 66 -2.66 -4.61 11.17
C THR A 66 -1.76 -3.94 12.19
N ALA A 67 -2.31 -3.56 13.36
CA ALA A 67 -1.52 -2.89 14.40
C ALA A 67 -0.38 -3.77 14.89
N LYS A 68 -0.66 -5.06 15.11
CA LYS A 68 0.35 -6.01 15.56
C LYS A 68 1.43 -6.23 14.51
N ALA A 69 1.03 -6.40 13.24
CA ALA A 69 1.98 -6.58 12.15
C ALA A 69 2.83 -5.33 11.96
N THR A 70 2.23 -4.15 12.03
CA THR A 70 2.93 -2.87 11.91
C THR A 70 3.96 -2.70 13.01
N GLU A 71 3.61 -3.05 14.24
CA GLU A 71 4.53 -2.96 15.38
C GLU A 71 5.72 -3.89 15.19
N PHE A 72 5.51 -5.08 14.64
CA PHE A 72 6.59 -6.01 14.33
C PHE A 72 7.62 -5.35 13.40
N PHE A 73 7.17 -4.74 12.31
CA PHE A 73 8.07 -4.06 11.38
C PHE A 73 8.72 -2.83 11.99
N LYS A 74 7.98 -2.09 12.80
CA LYS A 74 8.49 -0.90 13.47
C LYS A 74 9.68 -1.24 14.38
N GLN A 75 9.61 -2.36 15.09
CA GLN A 75 10.71 -2.80 15.94
C GLN A 75 11.97 -3.15 15.13
N LEU A 76 11.82 -3.45 13.85
CA LEU A 76 12.93 -3.70 12.94
C LEU A 76 13.40 -2.44 12.21
N GLY A 77 12.87 -1.27 12.58
CA GLY A 77 13.26 0.00 11.97
C GLY A 77 12.49 0.35 10.70
N MET A 78 11.38 -0.34 10.44
CA MET A 78 10.57 -0.13 9.23
C MET A 78 9.18 0.38 9.62
N GLY A 79 8.92 1.66 9.37
CA GLY A 79 7.67 2.29 9.74
C GLY A 79 6.66 2.34 8.60
N VAL A 80 5.45 2.81 8.92
CA VAL A 80 4.39 3.03 7.93
C VAL A 80 4.70 4.27 7.10
N VAL A 81 4.59 4.16 5.78
CA VAL A 81 4.82 5.29 4.88
C VAL A 81 3.54 5.71 4.15
N HIS A 82 2.60 4.80 3.95
CA HIS A 82 1.42 5.05 3.14
C HIS A 82 0.33 4.09 3.58
N GLN A 83 -0.89 4.61 3.80
CA GLN A 83 -2.01 3.76 4.20
C GLN A 83 -3.31 4.35 3.70
N GLY A 84 -4.31 3.51 3.55
CA GLY A 84 -5.62 3.94 3.09
C GLY A 84 -6.66 2.86 3.22
N ARG A 85 -7.88 3.19 2.80
CA ARG A 85 -8.98 2.25 2.74
C ARG A 85 -9.15 1.75 1.32
N PHE A 86 -9.68 0.53 1.16
CA PHE A 86 -10.07 0.03 -0.16
C PHE A 86 -11.20 0.88 -0.73
N ASP A 87 -11.33 0.87 -2.05
CA ASP A 87 -12.35 1.69 -2.74
C ASP A 87 -13.76 1.40 -2.27
N ASN A 88 -14.05 0.15 -1.90
CA ASN A 88 -15.37 -0.24 -1.37
C ASN A 88 -15.50 0.00 0.13
N ASP A 89 -14.48 0.57 0.76
CA ASP A 89 -14.44 0.83 2.21
C ASP A 89 -14.69 -0.43 3.05
N ASP A 90 -14.26 -1.58 2.56
CA ASP A 90 -14.43 -2.88 3.20
C ASP A 90 -13.12 -3.45 3.77
N GLY A 91 -12.10 -2.64 3.83
CA GLY A 91 -10.80 -3.03 4.38
C GLY A 91 -9.79 -1.91 4.18
N SER A 92 -8.54 -2.20 4.53
CA SER A 92 -7.47 -1.21 4.49
C SER A 92 -6.18 -1.82 3.96
N TYR A 93 -5.32 -0.95 3.49
CA TYR A 93 -3.96 -1.31 3.11
C TYR A 93 -2.96 -0.43 3.83
N THR A 94 -1.80 -1.00 4.12
CA THR A 94 -0.72 -0.30 4.81
C THR A 94 0.60 -0.66 4.14
N TYR A 95 1.31 0.35 3.65
CA TYR A 95 2.65 0.16 3.11
C TYR A 95 3.69 0.46 4.18
N ILE A 96 4.59 -0.50 4.36
CA ILE A 96 5.73 -0.37 5.26
C ILE A 96 6.92 0.12 4.44
N ASP A 97 7.66 1.09 4.98
CA ASP A 97 8.88 1.59 4.32
C ASP A 97 10.01 0.61 4.56
N SER A 98 10.06 -0.41 3.70
CA SER A 98 11.01 -1.53 3.81
C SER A 98 11.99 -1.60 2.64
N ARG A 99 11.97 -0.61 1.74
CA ARG A 99 12.80 -0.63 0.52
C ARG A 99 14.28 -0.73 0.82
N GLU A 100 14.74 -0.03 1.84
CA GLU A 100 16.17 -0.02 2.19
C GLU A 100 16.63 -1.39 2.66
N GLN A 101 15.85 -2.07 3.50
CA GLN A 101 16.21 -3.37 4.06
C GLN A 101 15.87 -4.54 3.13
N LEU A 102 14.71 -4.48 2.45
CA LEU A 102 14.17 -5.61 1.70
C LEU A 102 14.13 -5.37 0.18
N LEU A 103 14.46 -4.15 -0.27
CA LEU A 103 14.47 -3.74 -1.69
C LEU A 103 13.06 -3.64 -2.31
N VAL A 104 12.03 -3.94 -1.56
CA VAL A 104 10.63 -3.74 -1.93
C VAL A 104 9.87 -3.21 -0.73
N ASN A 105 8.74 -2.55 -0.96
CA ASN A 105 7.82 -2.21 0.12
C ASN A 105 6.98 -3.44 0.46
N VAL A 106 6.75 -3.65 1.75
CA VAL A 106 5.77 -4.65 2.22
C VAL A 106 4.43 -3.95 2.33
N GLU A 107 3.40 -4.56 1.77
CA GLU A 107 2.03 -4.09 1.92
C GLU A 107 1.25 -5.06 2.79
N LEU A 108 0.53 -4.52 3.78
CA LEU A 108 -0.32 -5.29 4.67
C LEU A 108 -1.78 -5.03 4.27
N LEU A 109 -2.49 -6.10 3.93
CA LEU A 109 -3.89 -6.02 3.55
C LEU A 109 -4.74 -6.56 4.69
N HIS A 110 -5.77 -5.81 5.05
CA HIS A 110 -6.68 -6.20 6.12
C HIS A 110 -8.13 -6.03 5.66
N ASP A 111 -8.90 -7.10 5.72
CA ASP A 111 -10.32 -7.07 5.43
C ASP A 111 -11.08 -6.79 6.72
N ASP A 112 -12.02 -5.84 6.67
CA ASP A 112 -12.85 -5.54 7.84
C ASP A 112 -13.66 -6.78 8.24
N PRO A 113 -13.94 -6.95 9.55
CA PRO A 113 -14.79 -8.04 9.97
C PRO A 113 -16.16 -7.96 9.31
N LYS A 114 -16.67 -9.10 8.89
CA LYS A 114 -18.03 -9.18 8.33
C LYS A 114 -19.04 -9.00 9.45
N LYS A 115 -20.05 -8.21 9.17
CA LYS A 115 -21.14 -7.97 10.13
C LYS A 115 -22.17 -9.07 10.04
#